data_db6b69c20c0cf42dad05a6e096fdcd3f
#
_entry.id   db6b69c20c0cf42dad05a6e096fdcd3f
#
_cell.length_a   1.000
_cell.length_b   1.000
_cell.length_c   1.000
_cell.angle_alpha   90.00
_cell.angle_beta   90.00
_cell.angle_gamma   90.00
#
_symmetry.space_group_name_H-M   'P 1'
#
loop_
_entity.id
_entity.type
_entity.pdbx_description
1 polymer ?
#
loop_
_entity_poly.entity_id
_entity_poly.type
_entity_poly.pdbx_seq_one_letter_code
_entity_poly.pdbx_strand_id
1 'polypeptide(L)'
;MKKLFLILVLSFLINGHASSHSLLESVNSDHRIEKNTLRDKYRNPYETLSFFRIEPEMTIVELSPGRGWYTEILAMFMYDKGRYIVAPYNPNLGGYAERLWKSYNELLNSNEVYSKVETTFLFDKLAEDNSVDAVLTFRNVHNWINNNDENAKKIFEQSFSALRSGGYFGIVEHRAKKETSLEDMYKSGYMT
;
A
#
# COMPACT_ATOMS: atom_id res chain seq x y z
N MET A 1 38.10 57.50 17.34
CA MET A 1 37.66 56.81 16.11
C MET A 1 37.42 55.34 16.45
N LYS A 2 36.17 54.92 16.65
CA LYS A 2 35.82 53.56 16.97
C LYS A 2 35.51 52.85 15.65
N LYS A 3 36.31 51.82 15.29
CA LYS A 3 36.07 50.99 14.14
C LYS A 3 34.98 49.95 14.48
N LEU A 4 33.85 50.06 13.80
CA LEU A 4 32.74 49.10 13.89
C LEU A 4 33.08 47.90 12.99
N PHE A 5 33.28 46.72 13.58
CA PHE A 5 33.46 45.45 12.83
C PHE A 5 32.08 44.87 12.56
N LEU A 6 31.64 44.91 11.30
CA LEU A 6 30.42 44.29 10.84
C LEU A 6 30.72 42.81 10.56
N ILE A 7 30.26 41.90 11.44
CA ILE A 7 30.35 40.44 11.21
C ILE A 7 29.13 40.05 10.38
N LEU A 8 29.39 39.74 9.10
CA LEU A 8 28.38 39.19 8.20
C LEU A 8 28.25 37.67 8.49
N VAL A 9 27.21 37.27 9.23
CA VAL A 9 26.89 35.86 9.43
C VAL A 9 26.17 35.36 8.19
N LEU A 10 26.91 34.62 7.32
CA LEU A 10 26.35 33.95 6.17
C LEU A 10 25.70 32.62 6.65
N SER A 11 24.39 32.67 6.92
CA SER A 11 23.62 31.47 7.20
C SER A 11 23.46 30.66 5.90
N PHE A 12 24.29 29.62 5.75
CA PHE A 12 24.03 28.56 4.76
C PHE A 12 22.76 27.80 5.16
N LEU A 13 21.65 28.09 4.50
CA LEU A 13 20.50 27.21 4.49
C LEU A 13 20.92 25.95 3.69
N ILE A 14 21.37 24.93 4.40
CA ILE A 14 21.47 23.58 3.85
C ILE A 14 20.04 23.11 3.61
N ASN A 15 19.52 23.33 2.41
CA ASN A 15 18.35 22.61 1.92
C ASN A 15 18.78 21.13 1.78
N GLY A 16 18.65 20.38 2.87
CA GLY A 16 18.71 18.94 2.81
C GLY A 16 17.54 18.47 1.94
N HIS A 17 17.83 18.18 0.66
CA HIS A 17 16.91 17.41 -0.14
C HIS A 17 16.87 16.03 0.53
N ALA A 18 15.76 15.72 1.19
CA ALA A 18 15.49 14.36 1.61
C ALA A 18 15.53 13.51 0.33
N SER A 19 16.53 12.64 0.24
CA SER A 19 16.68 11.71 -0.89
C SER A 19 15.56 10.69 -0.74
N SER A 20 14.54 10.76 -1.59
CA SER A 20 13.51 9.73 -1.62
C SER A 20 14.13 8.39 -2.00
N HIS A 21 13.73 7.33 -1.32
CA HIS A 21 14.14 5.97 -1.67
C HIS A 21 13.60 5.59 -3.06
N SER A 22 14.45 5.00 -3.89
CA SER A 22 13.98 4.41 -5.14
C SER A 22 13.15 3.16 -4.88
N LEU A 23 12.30 2.78 -5.84
CA LEU A 23 11.51 1.54 -5.73
C LEU A 23 12.43 0.31 -5.58
N LEU A 24 13.56 0.28 -6.29
CA LEU A 24 14.49 -0.83 -6.21
C LEU A 24 15.17 -0.93 -4.83
N GLU A 25 15.55 0.19 -4.22
CA GLU A 25 16.07 0.24 -2.85
C GLU A 25 15.01 -0.24 -1.85
N SER A 26 13.76 0.18 -2.02
CA SER A 26 12.65 -0.24 -1.16
C SER A 26 12.35 -1.74 -1.25
N VAL A 27 12.45 -2.31 -2.46
CA VAL A 27 12.32 -3.77 -2.68
C VAL A 27 13.46 -4.54 -2.03
N ASN A 28 14.69 -4.02 -2.05
CA ASN A 28 15.88 -4.70 -1.54
C ASN A 28 16.27 -4.29 -0.10
N SER A 29 15.38 -3.62 0.59
CA SER A 29 15.69 -3.05 1.91
C SER A 29 15.81 -4.11 3.01
N ASP A 30 16.79 -3.91 3.89
CA ASP A 30 17.11 -4.82 5.00
C ASP A 30 16.05 -4.85 6.11
N HIS A 31 15.13 -3.87 6.17
CA HIS A 31 14.04 -3.90 7.15
C HIS A 31 12.96 -4.94 6.82
N ARG A 32 12.95 -5.44 5.58
CA ARG A 32 11.98 -6.44 5.12
C ARG A 32 12.22 -7.81 5.75
N ILE A 33 11.15 -8.47 6.13
CA ILE A 33 11.21 -9.78 6.75
C ILE A 33 11.75 -10.82 5.74
N GLU A 34 12.79 -11.56 6.09
CA GLU A 34 13.45 -12.53 5.22
C GLU A 34 12.47 -13.51 4.54
N LYS A 35 11.51 -14.09 5.28
CA LYS A 35 10.49 -14.98 4.70
C LYS A 35 9.63 -14.30 3.62
N ASN A 36 9.56 -12.97 3.62
CA ASN A 36 8.85 -12.18 2.61
C ASN A 36 9.73 -11.94 1.39
N THR A 37 11.00 -11.59 1.58
CA THR A 37 11.97 -11.39 0.48
C THR A 37 12.23 -12.68 -0.30
N LEU A 38 12.25 -13.85 0.36
CA LEU A 38 12.36 -15.16 -0.30
C LEU A 38 11.23 -15.43 -1.32
N ARG A 39 10.12 -14.71 -1.23
CA ARG A 39 8.97 -14.83 -2.14
C ARG A 39 9.02 -13.86 -3.31
N ASP A 40 9.95 -12.91 -3.33
CA ASP A 40 10.04 -11.87 -4.36
C ASP A 40 10.23 -12.49 -5.76
N LYS A 41 11.01 -13.56 -5.87
CA LYS A 41 11.21 -14.31 -7.12
C LYS A 41 9.92 -14.90 -7.74
N TYR A 42 8.85 -15.00 -6.94
CA TYR A 42 7.54 -15.49 -7.40
C TYR A 42 6.51 -14.37 -7.52
N ARG A 43 6.76 -13.22 -6.90
CA ARG A 43 5.83 -12.10 -6.81
C ARG A 43 6.24 -10.91 -7.65
N ASN A 44 7.53 -10.86 -8.05
CA ASN A 44 8.10 -9.82 -8.90
C ASN A 44 7.65 -8.41 -8.47
N PRO A 45 8.00 -7.98 -7.22
CA PRO A 45 7.45 -6.74 -6.65
C PRO A 45 7.86 -5.50 -7.45
N TYR A 46 9.12 -5.46 -7.90
CA TYR A 46 9.62 -4.34 -8.69
C TYR A 46 8.85 -4.19 -10.00
N GLU A 47 8.70 -5.28 -10.76
CA GLU A 47 7.99 -5.30 -12.03
C GLU A 47 6.50 -5.00 -11.84
N THR A 48 5.90 -5.51 -10.77
CA THR A 48 4.48 -5.30 -10.46
C THR A 48 4.20 -3.83 -10.14
N LEU A 49 4.98 -3.22 -9.26
CA LEU A 49 4.80 -1.82 -8.88
C LEU A 49 5.20 -0.86 -10.01
N SER A 50 6.22 -1.20 -10.79
CA SER A 50 6.59 -0.47 -12.01
C SER A 50 5.50 -0.53 -13.09
N PHE A 51 4.85 -1.70 -13.26
CA PHE A 51 3.70 -1.84 -14.17
C PHE A 51 2.55 -0.92 -13.76
N PHE A 52 2.28 -0.78 -12.47
CA PHE A 52 1.30 0.16 -11.94
C PHE A 52 1.78 1.61 -11.96
N ARG A 53 3.03 1.88 -12.38
CA ARG A 53 3.60 3.24 -12.43
C ARG A 53 3.46 3.99 -11.10
N ILE A 54 3.77 3.30 -10.01
CA ILE A 54 3.75 3.90 -8.68
C ILE A 54 4.91 4.86 -8.55
N GLU A 55 4.60 6.09 -8.14
CA GLU A 55 5.57 7.16 -7.92
C GLU A 55 5.58 7.56 -6.43
N PRO A 56 6.73 8.01 -5.89
CA PRO A 56 6.88 8.26 -4.46
C PRO A 56 6.05 9.44 -3.92
N GLU A 57 5.53 10.30 -4.79
CA GLU A 57 4.70 11.46 -4.44
C GLU A 57 3.19 11.16 -4.39
N MET A 58 2.78 9.97 -4.79
CA MET A 58 1.38 9.59 -4.87
C MET A 58 0.71 9.46 -3.51
N THR A 59 -0.61 9.59 -3.51
CA THR A 59 -1.49 9.08 -2.45
C THR A 59 -2.03 7.73 -2.86
N ILE A 60 -1.70 6.67 -2.11
CA ILE A 60 -2.08 5.30 -2.42
C ILE A 60 -2.89 4.68 -1.29
N VAL A 61 -3.91 3.92 -1.64
CA VAL A 61 -4.64 3.04 -0.72
C VAL A 61 -4.35 1.58 -1.07
N GLU A 62 -3.82 0.79 -0.13
CA GLU A 62 -3.73 -0.67 -0.26
C GLU A 62 -4.90 -1.33 0.48
N LEU A 63 -5.74 -2.05 -0.25
CA LEU A 63 -6.87 -2.80 0.29
C LEU A 63 -6.45 -4.20 0.72
N SER A 64 -6.85 -4.60 1.93
CA SER A 64 -6.56 -5.91 2.50
C SER A 64 -5.08 -6.28 2.42
N PRO A 65 -4.17 -5.51 3.06
CA PRO A 65 -2.71 -5.70 2.96
C PRO A 65 -2.23 -7.06 3.51
N GLY A 66 -3.12 -7.83 4.10
CA GLY A 66 -2.81 -9.12 4.69
C GLY A 66 -1.87 -8.97 5.91
N ARG A 67 -0.66 -9.53 5.79
CA ARG A 67 0.40 -9.38 6.79
C ARG A 67 1.47 -8.38 6.38
N GLY A 68 1.16 -7.49 5.44
CA GLY A 68 2.02 -6.36 5.08
C GLY A 68 3.14 -6.64 4.09
N TRP A 69 3.01 -7.66 3.22
CA TRP A 69 4.08 -8.00 2.28
C TRP A 69 4.43 -6.85 1.33
N TYR A 70 3.43 -6.16 0.75
CA TYR A 70 3.65 -4.94 -0.04
C TYR A 70 3.84 -3.71 0.84
N THR A 71 3.28 -3.69 2.05
CA THR A 71 3.48 -2.60 3.01
C THR A 71 4.95 -2.40 3.34
N GLU A 72 5.74 -3.48 3.47
CA GLU A 72 7.20 -3.40 3.69
C GLU A 72 7.91 -2.59 2.59
N ILE A 73 7.42 -2.63 1.37
CA ILE A 73 8.00 -1.93 0.22
C ILE A 73 7.44 -0.52 0.10
N LEU A 74 6.10 -0.41 0.08
CA LEU A 74 5.42 0.86 -0.17
C LEU A 74 5.61 1.87 0.95
N ALA A 75 5.67 1.44 2.20
CA ALA A 75 5.92 2.32 3.33
C ALA A 75 7.27 3.04 3.20
N MET A 76 8.33 2.34 2.81
CA MET A 76 9.64 2.94 2.57
C MET A 76 9.66 3.81 1.33
N PHE A 77 9.11 3.31 0.21
CA PHE A 77 9.13 4.01 -1.07
C PHE A 77 8.43 5.38 -1.00
N MET A 78 7.36 5.46 -0.24
CA MET A 78 6.53 6.67 -0.13
C MET A 78 6.85 7.53 1.10
N TYR A 79 7.79 7.11 1.93
CA TYR A 79 8.04 7.68 3.26
C TYR A 79 8.25 9.19 3.25
N ASP A 80 9.01 9.72 2.29
CA ASP A 80 9.43 11.13 2.31
C ASP A 80 8.45 12.08 1.61
N LYS A 81 7.69 11.59 0.63
CA LYS A 81 6.94 12.46 -0.29
C LYS A 81 5.48 12.07 -0.48
N GLY A 82 5.17 10.79 -0.32
CA GLY A 82 3.85 10.25 -0.59
C GLY A 82 2.97 10.14 0.63
N ARG A 83 1.76 9.65 0.38
CA ARG A 83 0.80 9.29 1.41
C ARG A 83 0.35 7.86 1.19
N TYR A 84 0.63 6.99 2.17
CA TYR A 84 0.32 5.58 2.08
C TYR A 84 -0.73 5.20 3.13
N ILE A 85 -1.90 4.81 2.66
CA ILE A 85 -3.06 4.43 3.46
C ILE A 85 -3.30 2.94 3.29
N VAL A 86 -3.57 2.22 4.37
CA VAL A 86 -3.93 0.81 4.35
C VAL A 86 -5.34 0.60 4.87
N ALA A 87 -6.06 -0.32 4.24
CA ALA A 87 -7.42 -0.69 4.61
C ALA A 87 -7.53 -2.20 4.89
N PRO A 88 -7.03 -2.69 6.04
CA PRO A 88 -7.23 -4.07 6.47
C PRO A 88 -8.69 -4.34 6.84
N TYR A 89 -9.04 -5.61 7.05
CA TYR A 89 -10.32 -5.96 7.68
C TYR A 89 -10.40 -5.39 9.10
N ASN A 90 -11.57 -4.85 9.45
CA ASN A 90 -11.79 -4.31 10.78
C ASN A 90 -11.68 -5.44 11.83
N PRO A 91 -10.81 -5.33 12.86
CA PRO A 91 -10.63 -6.36 13.88
C PRO A 91 -11.91 -6.65 14.69
N ASN A 92 -12.84 -5.70 14.78
CA ASN A 92 -14.12 -5.88 15.47
C ASN A 92 -15.03 -6.94 14.81
N LEU A 93 -14.70 -7.39 13.58
CA LEU A 93 -15.35 -8.54 12.96
C LEU A 93 -14.96 -9.87 13.64
N GLY A 94 -13.96 -9.85 14.53
CA GLY A 94 -13.47 -11.02 15.26
C GLY A 94 -12.76 -12.08 14.39
N GLY A 95 -12.44 -13.21 15.00
CA GLY A 95 -11.97 -14.40 14.31
C GLY A 95 -10.72 -14.18 13.44
N TYR A 96 -10.84 -14.37 12.13
CA TYR A 96 -9.73 -14.22 11.19
C TYR A 96 -9.26 -12.77 11.07
N ALA A 97 -10.20 -11.81 11.02
CA ALA A 97 -9.89 -10.39 10.89
C ALA A 97 -9.07 -9.87 12.08
N GLU A 98 -9.46 -10.24 13.29
CA GLU A 98 -8.75 -9.87 14.52
C GLU A 98 -7.32 -10.44 14.54
N ARG A 99 -7.14 -11.74 14.21
CA ARG A 99 -5.80 -12.36 14.17
C ARG A 99 -4.91 -11.73 13.10
N LEU A 100 -5.49 -11.40 11.95
CA LEU A 100 -4.75 -10.77 10.85
C LEU A 100 -4.31 -9.36 11.24
N TRP A 101 -5.23 -8.57 11.80
CA TRP A 101 -4.93 -7.24 12.31
C TRP A 101 -3.84 -7.25 13.38
N LYS A 102 -3.89 -8.18 14.33
CA LYS A 102 -2.85 -8.31 15.37
C LYS A 102 -1.46 -8.43 14.73
N SER A 103 -1.28 -9.38 13.80
CA SER A 103 0.01 -9.57 13.11
C SER A 103 0.41 -8.36 12.27
N TYR A 104 -0.55 -7.68 11.66
CA TYR A 104 -0.29 -6.51 10.84
C TYR A 104 0.08 -5.29 11.70
N ASN A 105 -0.59 -5.09 12.82
CA ASN A 105 -0.28 -4.03 13.77
C ASN A 105 1.08 -4.25 14.45
N GLU A 106 1.48 -5.49 14.70
CA GLU A 106 2.84 -5.83 15.14
C GLU A 106 3.89 -5.39 14.11
N LEU A 107 3.64 -5.59 12.81
CA LEU A 107 4.49 -5.08 11.74
C LEU A 107 4.57 -3.55 11.77
N LEU A 108 3.44 -2.85 11.83
CA LEU A 108 3.41 -1.38 11.82
C LEU A 108 4.19 -0.76 13.00
N ASN A 109 4.29 -1.46 14.11
CA ASN A 109 5.02 -1.02 15.30
C ASN A 109 6.47 -1.55 15.38
N SER A 110 6.93 -2.30 14.38
CA SER A 110 8.24 -2.97 14.42
C SER A 110 9.40 -2.11 13.91
N ASN A 111 9.13 -1.08 13.13
CA ASN A 111 10.17 -0.23 12.53
C ASN A 111 9.64 1.17 12.24
N GLU A 112 10.51 2.18 12.37
CA GLU A 112 10.20 3.60 12.10
C GLU A 112 9.70 3.84 10.66
N VAL A 113 10.11 3.03 9.70
CA VAL A 113 9.68 3.12 8.30
C VAL A 113 8.15 3.04 8.14
N TYR A 114 7.45 2.45 9.10
CA TYR A 114 5.99 2.34 9.09
C TYR A 114 5.28 3.50 9.82
N SER A 115 6.00 4.41 10.45
CA SER A 115 5.42 5.46 11.30
C SER A 115 4.47 6.42 10.57
N LYS A 116 4.60 6.52 9.25
CA LYS A 116 3.75 7.38 8.40
C LYS A 116 2.63 6.61 7.69
N VAL A 117 2.51 5.31 7.93
CA VAL A 117 1.42 4.50 7.35
C VAL A 117 0.10 4.87 8.03
N GLU A 118 -0.82 5.39 7.25
CA GLU A 118 -2.17 5.69 7.72
C GLU A 118 -3.06 4.45 7.65
N THR A 119 -3.94 4.27 8.61
CA THR A 119 -4.85 3.12 8.65
C THR A 119 -6.30 3.57 8.64
N THR A 120 -7.07 3.03 7.72
CA THR A 120 -8.53 2.94 7.75
C THR A 120 -8.92 1.47 7.78
N PHE A 121 -10.20 1.12 7.60
CA PHE A 121 -10.61 -0.28 7.50
C PHE A 121 -11.42 -0.53 6.24
N LEU A 122 -11.34 -1.76 5.76
CA LEU A 122 -12.17 -2.22 4.64
C LEU A 122 -13.65 -2.03 5.00
N PHE A 123 -14.43 -1.48 4.08
CA PHE A 123 -15.84 -1.05 4.22
C PHE A 123 -16.05 0.30 4.92
N ASP A 124 -15.04 0.92 5.50
CA ASP A 124 -15.10 2.31 5.96
C ASP A 124 -14.70 3.27 4.83
N LYS A 125 -14.83 4.58 5.03
CA LYS A 125 -14.35 5.58 4.07
C LYS A 125 -12.84 5.44 3.91
N LEU A 126 -12.38 5.14 2.69
CA LEU A 126 -10.96 4.86 2.43
C LEU A 126 -10.08 6.12 2.51
N ALA A 127 -10.59 7.22 1.98
CA ALA A 127 -9.95 8.54 1.96
C ALA A 127 -11.02 9.60 1.62
N GLU A 128 -10.63 10.86 1.53
CA GLU A 128 -11.51 11.90 0.99
C GLU A 128 -11.80 11.63 -0.48
N ASP A 129 -12.99 12.03 -0.95
CA ASP A 129 -13.40 11.80 -2.32
C ASP A 129 -12.45 12.53 -3.30
N ASN A 130 -12.13 11.86 -4.41
CA ASN A 130 -11.25 12.38 -5.46
C ASN A 130 -9.84 12.80 -4.97
N SER A 131 -9.29 12.13 -3.96
CA SER A 131 -8.01 12.49 -3.34
C SER A 131 -6.88 11.46 -3.53
N VAL A 132 -7.18 10.29 -4.10
CA VAL A 132 -6.27 9.15 -4.20
C VAL A 132 -5.80 8.96 -5.64
N ASP A 133 -4.50 8.77 -5.84
CA ASP A 133 -3.89 8.50 -7.15
C ASP A 133 -4.08 7.06 -7.59
N ALA A 134 -3.92 6.13 -6.65
CA ALA A 134 -4.08 4.70 -6.92
C ALA A 134 -4.70 3.96 -5.73
N VAL A 135 -5.62 3.06 -6.02
CA VAL A 135 -6.08 2.02 -5.08
C VAL A 135 -5.50 0.69 -5.55
N LEU A 136 -4.85 -0.04 -4.66
CA LEU A 136 -4.16 -1.30 -4.99
C LEU A 136 -4.70 -2.46 -4.17
N THR A 137 -4.76 -3.63 -4.78
CA THR A 137 -5.04 -4.88 -4.06
C THR A 137 -4.32 -6.07 -4.69
N PHE A 138 -3.87 -6.99 -3.85
CA PHE A 138 -3.06 -8.11 -4.28
C PHE A 138 -3.66 -9.43 -3.78
N ARG A 139 -4.37 -10.14 -4.68
CA ARG A 139 -4.99 -11.46 -4.44
C ARG A 139 -6.06 -11.47 -3.36
N ASN A 140 -6.99 -10.53 -3.46
CA ASN A 140 -8.09 -10.38 -2.50
C ASN A 140 -9.48 -10.40 -3.14
N VAL A 141 -9.60 -10.04 -4.43
CA VAL A 141 -10.91 -9.88 -5.10
C VAL A 141 -11.71 -11.17 -5.05
N HIS A 142 -11.07 -12.32 -5.27
CA HIS A 142 -11.71 -13.62 -5.16
C HIS A 142 -12.33 -13.88 -3.77
N ASN A 143 -11.70 -13.41 -2.69
CA ASN A 143 -12.24 -13.54 -1.34
C ASN A 143 -13.48 -12.66 -1.13
N TRP A 144 -13.47 -11.46 -1.70
CA TRP A 144 -14.60 -10.53 -1.56
C TRP A 144 -15.84 -11.04 -2.29
N ILE A 145 -15.67 -11.52 -3.52
CA ILE A 145 -16.75 -12.08 -4.34
C ILE A 145 -17.28 -13.40 -3.73
N ASN A 146 -16.40 -14.29 -3.29
CA ASN A 146 -16.79 -15.58 -2.74
C ASN A 146 -17.59 -15.46 -1.43
N ASN A 147 -17.31 -14.44 -0.64
CA ASN A 147 -18.03 -14.20 0.62
C ASN A 147 -19.41 -13.55 0.39
N ASN A 148 -19.47 -12.55 -0.47
CA ASN A 148 -20.71 -11.84 -0.81
C ASN A 148 -20.43 -10.80 -1.91
N ASP A 149 -21.11 -10.89 -3.03
CA ASP A 149 -20.97 -9.95 -4.15
C ASP A 149 -21.22 -8.50 -3.74
N GLU A 150 -22.11 -8.23 -2.81
CA GLU A 150 -22.37 -6.89 -2.28
C GLU A 150 -21.14 -6.30 -1.56
N ASN A 151 -20.34 -7.13 -0.91
CA ASN A 151 -19.08 -6.68 -0.30
C ASN A 151 -18.07 -6.21 -1.36
N ALA A 152 -17.92 -6.99 -2.43
CA ALA A 152 -17.05 -6.62 -3.54
C ALA A 152 -17.53 -5.30 -4.19
N LYS A 153 -18.83 -5.18 -4.44
CA LYS A 153 -19.45 -3.97 -4.99
C LYS A 153 -19.16 -2.74 -4.11
N LYS A 154 -19.39 -2.84 -2.81
CA LYS A 154 -19.11 -1.75 -1.87
C LYS A 154 -17.64 -1.32 -1.89
N ILE A 155 -16.70 -2.27 -1.94
CA ILE A 155 -15.28 -1.98 -2.02
C ILE A 155 -14.94 -1.23 -3.32
N PHE A 156 -15.49 -1.66 -4.45
CA PHE A 156 -15.28 -0.99 -5.73
C PHE A 156 -15.87 0.42 -5.75
N GLU A 157 -17.07 0.62 -5.20
CA GLU A 157 -17.71 1.93 -5.08
C GLU A 157 -16.89 2.88 -4.20
N GLN A 158 -16.42 2.42 -3.04
CA GLN A 158 -15.56 3.21 -2.16
C GLN A 158 -14.22 3.55 -2.82
N SER A 159 -13.63 2.60 -3.56
CA SER A 159 -12.40 2.81 -4.32
C SER A 159 -12.60 3.86 -5.41
N PHE A 160 -13.72 3.77 -6.13
CA PHE A 160 -14.06 4.75 -7.18
C PHE A 160 -14.27 6.16 -6.60
N SER A 161 -14.96 6.28 -5.46
CA SER A 161 -15.17 7.58 -4.80
C SER A 161 -13.86 8.22 -4.33
N ALA A 162 -12.94 7.42 -3.80
CA ALA A 162 -11.64 7.90 -3.32
C ALA A 162 -10.71 8.33 -4.46
N LEU A 163 -10.77 7.65 -5.62
CA LEU A 163 -9.89 7.92 -6.76
C LEU A 163 -10.18 9.28 -7.39
N ARG A 164 -9.12 10.07 -7.60
CA ARG A 164 -9.20 11.31 -8.37
C ARG A 164 -9.42 11.04 -9.86
N SER A 165 -9.81 12.05 -10.61
CA SER A 165 -9.85 11.95 -12.06
C SER A 165 -8.46 11.58 -12.62
N GLY A 166 -8.41 10.53 -13.46
CA GLY A 166 -7.17 9.94 -13.96
C GLY A 166 -6.44 9.01 -12.97
N GLY A 167 -6.96 8.83 -11.77
CA GLY A 167 -6.51 7.79 -10.85
C GLY A 167 -6.94 6.41 -11.32
N TYR A 168 -6.38 5.35 -10.74
CA TYR A 168 -6.64 3.98 -11.18
C TYR A 168 -6.72 2.98 -10.04
N PHE A 169 -7.43 1.87 -10.29
CA PHE A 169 -7.50 0.72 -9.42
C PHE A 169 -6.62 -0.42 -9.95
N GLY A 170 -5.51 -0.70 -9.26
CA GLY A 170 -4.57 -1.77 -9.60
C GLY A 170 -4.93 -3.08 -8.90
N ILE A 171 -5.16 -4.12 -9.68
CA ILE A 171 -5.53 -5.45 -9.19
C ILE A 171 -4.52 -6.49 -9.66
N VAL A 172 -3.97 -7.25 -8.72
CA VAL A 172 -3.22 -8.49 -9.01
C VAL A 172 -4.03 -9.68 -8.52
N GLU A 173 -4.32 -10.61 -9.44
CA GLU A 173 -5.02 -11.84 -9.11
C GLU A 173 -4.40 -13.08 -9.76
N HIS A 174 -4.74 -14.24 -9.25
CA HIS A 174 -4.44 -15.50 -9.89
C HIS A 174 -5.38 -15.72 -11.07
N ARG A 175 -4.80 -15.94 -12.25
CA ARG A 175 -5.59 -16.15 -13.47
C ARG A 175 -6.10 -17.59 -13.57
N ALA A 176 -7.41 -17.76 -13.65
CA ALA A 176 -8.05 -19.02 -14.03
C ALA A 176 -7.88 -19.33 -15.53
N LYS A 177 -8.12 -20.57 -15.93
CA LYS A 177 -8.27 -20.92 -17.34
C LYS A 177 -9.56 -20.30 -17.88
N LYS A 178 -9.58 -19.97 -19.17
CA LYS A 178 -10.68 -19.23 -19.80
C LYS A 178 -12.07 -19.89 -19.62
N GLU A 179 -12.11 -21.22 -19.59
CA GLU A 179 -13.35 -22.00 -19.47
C GLU A 179 -13.68 -22.39 -18.03
N THR A 180 -12.97 -21.86 -17.03
CA THR A 180 -13.22 -22.18 -15.63
C THR A 180 -14.61 -21.66 -15.22
N SER A 181 -15.43 -22.54 -14.64
CA SER A 181 -16.74 -22.16 -14.14
C SER A 181 -16.63 -21.20 -12.96
N LEU A 182 -17.67 -20.40 -12.74
CA LEU A 182 -17.71 -19.47 -11.58
C LEU A 182 -17.57 -20.24 -10.26
N GLU A 183 -18.20 -21.41 -10.13
CA GLU A 183 -18.09 -22.27 -8.96
C GLU A 183 -16.65 -22.73 -8.72
N ASP A 184 -15.92 -23.13 -9.77
CA ASP A 184 -14.52 -23.54 -9.64
C ASP A 184 -13.59 -22.34 -9.35
N MET A 185 -13.90 -21.14 -9.86
CA MET A 185 -13.21 -19.92 -9.49
C MET A 185 -13.35 -19.64 -7.99
N TYR A 186 -14.57 -19.73 -7.46
CA TYR A 186 -14.81 -19.54 -6.01
C TYR A 186 -14.06 -20.56 -5.16
N LYS A 187 -14.02 -21.82 -5.57
CA LYS A 187 -13.30 -22.86 -4.84
C LYS A 187 -11.79 -22.70 -4.87
N SER A 188 -11.25 -22.28 -6.02
CA SER A 188 -9.80 -22.22 -6.25
C SER A 188 -9.18 -20.86 -5.87
N GLY A 189 -9.97 -19.80 -5.83
CA GLY A 189 -9.48 -18.41 -5.70
C GLY A 189 -8.80 -17.88 -6.98
N TYR A 190 -8.98 -18.56 -8.12
CA TYR A 190 -8.47 -18.11 -9.42
C TYR A 190 -9.60 -17.43 -10.19
N MET A 191 -9.32 -16.30 -10.84
CA MET A 191 -10.30 -15.48 -11.55
C MET A 191 -9.96 -15.40 -13.05
N THR A 192 -10.99 -15.28 -13.92
CA THR A 192 -10.81 -15.06 -15.38
C THR A 192 -10.72 -13.60 -15.73
#